data_f1b869a925a72798014c8376c9731300
#
_entry.id   f1b869a925a72798014c8376c9731300
#
_cell.length_a   1.000
_cell.length_b   1.000
_cell.length_c   1.000
_cell.angle_alpha   90.00
_cell.angle_beta   90.00
_cell.angle_gamma   90.00
#
_symmetry.space_group_name_H-M   'P 1'
#
loop_
_entity.id
_entity.type
_entity.pdbx_description
1 polymer ?
#
loop_
_entity_poly.entity_id
_entity_poly.type
_entity_poly.pdbx_seq_one_letter_code
_entity_poly.pdbx_strand_id
1 'polypeptide(L)'
;MGETCLDDIQRSVILSHASRLLDARQYPKTICPSEIARAFSAAELQTLGVSEWRDTMGAVRQVMWEKREAGEVEVMQKGEVVDVESLEDIRGPIRVRKVQK
;
A
#
# COMPACT_ATOMS: atom_id res chain seq x y z
N MET A 1 5.53 -18.78 8.97
CA MET A 1 6.03 -17.43 8.74
C MET A 1 5.09 -16.73 7.82
N GLY A 2 4.43 -15.73 8.27
CA GLY A 2 3.45 -15.00 7.49
C GLY A 2 4.02 -13.83 6.68
N GLU A 3 5.31 -13.79 6.49
CA GLU A 3 5.90 -12.66 5.77
C GLU A 3 5.85 -12.84 4.28
N THR A 4 5.38 -11.80 3.59
CA THR A 4 5.44 -11.74 2.15
C THR A 4 6.85 -11.30 1.77
N CYS A 5 7.60 -12.21 1.13
CA CYS A 5 8.93 -11.88 0.63
C CYS A 5 8.80 -11.16 -0.70
N LEU A 6 8.83 -9.84 -0.65
CA LEU A 6 8.82 -9.02 -1.86
C LEU A 6 10.24 -8.69 -2.25
N ASP A 7 10.57 -8.92 -3.51
CA ASP A 7 11.86 -8.49 -4.03
C ASP A 7 11.81 -7.02 -4.44
N ASP A 8 12.95 -6.45 -4.83
CA ASP A 8 13.04 -5.04 -5.18
C ASP A 8 12.21 -4.69 -6.41
N ILE A 9 12.08 -5.62 -7.35
CA ILE A 9 11.28 -5.39 -8.56
C ILE A 9 9.81 -5.31 -8.19
N GLN A 10 9.34 -6.22 -7.35
CA GLN A 10 7.94 -6.23 -6.91
C GLN A 10 7.61 -4.98 -6.12
N ARG A 11 8.49 -4.57 -5.20
CA ARG A 11 8.30 -3.31 -4.48
C ARG A 11 8.26 -2.11 -5.39
N SER A 12 9.14 -2.08 -6.38
CA SER A 12 9.21 -1.00 -7.35
C SER A 12 7.91 -0.86 -8.14
N VAL A 13 7.33 -1.98 -8.56
CA VAL A 13 6.05 -2.00 -9.28
C VAL A 13 4.94 -1.38 -8.40
N ILE A 14 4.86 -1.82 -7.16
CA ILE A 14 3.85 -1.31 -6.22
C ILE A 14 4.07 0.17 -5.94
N LEU A 15 5.30 0.55 -5.66
CA LEU A 15 5.64 1.94 -5.31
C LEU A 15 5.42 2.90 -6.45
N SER A 16 5.62 2.48 -7.70
CA SER A 16 5.41 3.34 -8.85
C SER A 16 3.94 3.78 -8.94
N HIS A 17 3.01 2.85 -8.74
CA HIS A 17 1.59 3.20 -8.73
C HIS A 17 1.20 3.96 -7.46
N ALA A 18 1.71 3.53 -6.31
CA ALA A 18 1.42 4.18 -5.04
C ALA A 18 1.85 5.65 -5.06
N SER A 19 3.08 5.92 -5.52
CA SER A 19 3.60 7.28 -5.58
C SER A 19 2.77 8.16 -6.50
N ARG A 20 2.39 7.65 -7.66
CA ARG A 20 1.57 8.38 -8.62
C ARG A 20 0.21 8.74 -8.01
N LEU A 21 -0.44 7.76 -7.37
CA LEU A 21 -1.77 7.97 -6.79
C LEU A 21 -1.70 8.91 -5.58
N LEU A 22 -0.69 8.75 -4.74
CA LEU A 22 -0.51 9.61 -3.58
C LEU A 22 -0.19 11.04 -3.99
N ASP A 23 0.65 11.22 -5.03
CA ASP A 23 0.99 12.55 -5.53
C ASP A 23 -0.21 13.26 -6.15
N ALA A 24 -1.16 12.49 -6.70
CA ALA A 24 -2.38 13.05 -7.27
C ALA A 24 -3.40 13.47 -6.19
N ARG A 25 -3.22 13.03 -4.97
CA ARG A 25 -4.10 13.35 -3.84
C ARG A 25 -3.37 14.27 -2.87
N GLN A 26 -3.88 15.47 -2.73
CA GLN A 26 -3.29 16.43 -1.80
C GLN A 26 -3.77 16.14 -0.37
N TYR A 27 -2.88 16.33 0.61
CA TYR A 27 -3.24 16.23 2.00
C TYR A 27 -4.47 17.09 2.29
N PRO A 28 -5.45 16.63 3.07
CA PRO A 28 -5.48 15.38 3.84
C PRO A 28 -6.18 14.22 3.15
N LYS A 29 -6.35 14.26 1.85
CA LYS A 29 -7.05 13.22 1.12
C LYS A 29 -6.27 11.91 1.16
N THR A 30 -7.00 10.80 1.20
CA THR A 30 -6.43 9.47 1.30
C THR A 30 -6.71 8.65 0.05
N ILE A 31 -5.93 7.57 -0.12
CA ILE A 31 -6.24 6.54 -1.11
C ILE A 31 -6.51 5.23 -0.38
N CYS A 32 -7.28 4.36 -1.02
CA CYS A 32 -7.45 2.99 -0.55
C CYS A 32 -6.37 2.12 -1.20
N PRO A 33 -5.77 1.18 -0.47
CA PRO A 33 -4.82 0.25 -1.10
C PRO A 33 -5.36 -0.46 -2.34
N SER A 34 -6.68 -0.68 -2.41
CA SER A 34 -7.29 -1.28 -3.59
C SER A 34 -7.13 -0.42 -4.85
N GLU A 35 -7.00 0.90 -4.71
CA GLU A 35 -6.74 1.77 -5.85
C GLU A 35 -5.38 1.46 -6.47
N ILE A 36 -4.39 1.14 -5.65
CA ILE A 36 -3.08 0.72 -6.11
C ILE A 36 -3.20 -0.64 -6.82
N ALA A 37 -3.87 -1.58 -6.16
CA ALA A 37 -4.02 -2.94 -6.67
C ALA A 37 -4.73 -2.97 -8.03
N ARG A 38 -5.76 -2.15 -8.19
CA ARG A 38 -6.53 -2.09 -9.43
C ARG A 38 -5.77 -1.44 -10.58
N ALA A 39 -4.70 -0.74 -10.28
CA ALA A 39 -3.90 -0.03 -11.29
C ALA A 39 -2.93 -0.93 -12.03
N PHE A 40 -2.66 -2.14 -11.52
CA PHE A 40 -1.68 -3.03 -12.14
C PHE A 40 -2.15 -3.57 -13.49
N SER A 41 -1.22 -3.57 -14.46
CA SER A 41 -1.45 -4.22 -15.75
C SER A 41 -1.32 -5.74 -15.60
N ALA A 42 -1.73 -6.47 -16.63
CA ALA A 42 -1.57 -7.93 -16.65
C ALA A 42 -0.09 -8.34 -16.51
N ALA A 43 0.81 -7.62 -17.16
CA ALA A 43 2.24 -7.89 -17.06
C ALA A 43 2.75 -7.65 -15.64
N GLU A 44 2.25 -6.59 -14.98
CA GLU A 44 2.63 -6.29 -13.61
C GLU A 44 2.10 -7.35 -12.64
N LEU A 45 0.90 -7.83 -12.85
CA LEU A 45 0.36 -8.93 -12.05
C LEU A 45 1.22 -10.18 -12.17
N GLN A 46 1.71 -10.48 -13.37
CA GLN A 46 2.63 -11.60 -13.56
C GLN A 46 3.93 -11.40 -12.80
N THR A 47 4.46 -10.18 -12.80
CA THR A 47 5.66 -9.85 -12.03
C THR A 47 5.42 -10.08 -10.54
N LEU A 48 4.21 -9.78 -10.07
CA LEU A 48 3.85 -9.99 -8.67
C LEU A 48 3.45 -11.44 -8.37
N GLY A 49 3.40 -12.30 -9.39
CA GLY A 49 3.14 -13.72 -9.22
C GLY A 49 1.68 -14.07 -8.99
N VAL A 50 0.77 -13.22 -9.43
CA VAL A 50 -0.67 -13.42 -9.22
C VAL A 50 -1.44 -13.19 -10.51
N SER A 51 -2.70 -13.62 -10.56
CA SER A 51 -3.55 -13.47 -11.74
C SER A 51 -4.61 -12.39 -11.60
N GLU A 52 -4.94 -11.99 -10.37
CA GLU A 52 -5.98 -11.00 -10.11
C GLU A 52 -5.47 -9.93 -9.16
N TRP A 53 -6.01 -8.71 -9.32
CA TRP A 53 -5.59 -7.59 -8.49
C TRP A 53 -5.86 -7.82 -6.99
N ARG A 54 -6.93 -8.54 -6.67
CA ARG A 54 -7.27 -8.83 -5.27
C ARG A 54 -6.17 -9.60 -4.57
N ASP A 55 -5.44 -10.43 -5.30
CA ASP A 55 -4.35 -11.22 -4.75
C ASP A 55 -3.13 -10.37 -4.43
N THR A 56 -3.08 -9.12 -4.89
CA THR A 56 -1.98 -8.20 -4.59
C THR A 56 -2.19 -7.43 -3.29
N MET A 57 -3.39 -7.49 -2.71
CA MET A 57 -3.72 -6.63 -1.55
C MET A 57 -2.78 -6.83 -0.38
N GLY A 58 -2.40 -8.06 -0.08
CA GLY A 58 -1.44 -8.33 0.99
C GLY A 58 -0.11 -7.63 0.76
N ALA A 59 0.42 -7.75 -0.46
CA ALA A 59 1.69 -7.12 -0.82
C ALA A 59 1.58 -5.60 -0.80
N VAL A 60 0.48 -5.05 -1.32
CA VAL A 60 0.26 -3.60 -1.33
C VAL A 60 0.21 -3.05 0.09
N ARG A 61 -0.54 -3.71 0.98
CA ARG A 61 -0.62 -3.30 2.39
C ARG A 61 0.74 -3.36 3.05
N GLN A 62 1.52 -4.41 2.76
CA GLN A 62 2.87 -4.58 3.29
C GLN A 62 3.77 -3.40 2.88
N VAL A 63 3.76 -3.04 1.61
CA VAL A 63 4.59 -1.93 1.11
C VAL A 63 4.15 -0.61 1.72
N MET A 64 2.85 -0.38 1.85
CA MET A 64 2.36 0.84 2.48
C MET A 64 2.76 0.90 3.96
N TRP A 65 2.75 -0.23 4.64
CA TRP A 65 3.22 -0.30 6.02
C TRP A 65 4.71 0.03 6.13
N GLU A 66 5.52 -0.48 5.21
CA GLU A 66 6.94 -0.15 5.15
C GLU A 66 7.15 1.35 4.96
N LYS A 67 6.33 1.99 4.12
CA LYS A 67 6.39 3.44 3.92
C LYS A 67 5.96 4.22 5.16
N ARG A 68 4.99 3.70 5.90
CA ARG A 68 4.61 4.28 7.18
C ARG A 68 5.78 4.23 8.17
N GLU A 69 6.45 3.10 8.25
CA GLU A 69 7.61 2.95 9.14
C GLU A 69 8.75 3.90 8.75
N ALA A 70 8.87 4.22 7.46
CA ALA A 70 9.86 5.17 6.98
C ALA A 70 9.43 6.63 7.18
N GLY A 71 8.21 6.88 7.67
CA GLY A 71 7.71 8.22 7.89
C GLY A 71 7.21 8.95 6.66
N GLU A 72 6.97 8.22 5.57
CA GLU A 72 6.57 8.82 4.30
C GLU A 72 5.06 8.87 4.10
N VAL A 73 4.33 7.97 4.74
CA VAL A 73 2.86 7.95 4.67
C VAL A 73 2.27 7.71 6.05
N GLU A 74 0.98 8.04 6.18
CA GLU A 74 0.19 7.69 7.36
C GLU A 74 -0.86 6.67 6.94
N VAL A 75 -1.06 5.66 7.78
CA VAL A 75 -2.11 4.66 7.60
C VAL A 75 -3.25 5.03 8.52
N MET A 76 -4.47 5.02 7.99
CA MET A 76 -5.65 5.48 8.72
C MET A 76 -6.76 4.44 8.70
N GLN A 77 -7.54 4.42 9.76
CA GLN A 77 -8.79 3.68 9.83
C GLN A 77 -9.84 4.57 10.45
N LYS A 78 -11.03 4.57 9.87
CA LYS A 78 -12.18 5.32 10.41
C LYS A 78 -11.87 6.79 10.66
N GLY A 79 -11.04 7.37 9.80
CA GLY A 79 -10.69 8.79 9.88
C GLY A 79 -9.59 9.13 10.87
N GLU A 80 -9.01 8.13 11.53
CA GLU A 80 -7.95 8.34 12.52
C GLU A 80 -6.66 7.66 12.09
N VAL A 81 -5.52 8.28 12.41
CA VAL A 81 -4.21 7.68 12.16
C VAL A 81 -4.06 6.47 13.06
N VAL A 82 -3.66 5.35 12.45
CA VAL A 82 -3.45 4.10 13.17
C VAL A 82 -2.14 4.19 13.95
N ASP A 83 -2.20 3.84 15.22
CA ASP A 83 -1.06 3.90 16.13
C ASP A 83 -0.76 2.52 16.71
N VAL A 84 -0.47 1.56 15.82
CA VAL A 84 -0.06 0.22 16.20
C VAL A 84 1.31 -0.08 15.59
N GLU A 85 2.02 -1.04 16.15
CA GLU A 85 3.38 -1.33 15.72
C GLU A 85 3.47 -2.33 14.57
N SER A 86 2.42 -3.11 14.35
CA SER A 86 2.44 -4.16 13.35
C SER A 86 1.18 -4.14 12.49
N LEU A 87 1.36 -4.37 11.19
CA LEU A 87 0.24 -4.51 10.26
C LEU A 87 -0.71 -5.63 10.69
N GLU A 88 -0.18 -6.66 11.35
CA GLU A 88 -0.98 -7.79 11.82
C GLU A 88 -1.99 -7.39 12.89
N ASP A 89 -1.75 -6.27 13.57
CA ASP A 89 -2.66 -5.76 14.60
C ASP A 89 -3.83 -4.99 14.01
N ILE A 90 -3.81 -4.73 12.70
CA ILE A 90 -4.87 -3.99 12.03
C ILE A 90 -5.86 -4.96 11.41
N ARG A 91 -7.13 -4.74 11.69
CA ARG A 91 -8.21 -5.51 11.09
C ARG A 91 -9.09 -4.59 10.27
N GLY A 92 -9.48 -5.08 9.09
CA GLY A 92 -10.38 -4.34 8.21
C GLY A 92 -9.65 -3.39 7.25
N PRO A 93 -10.43 -2.60 6.52
CA PRO A 93 -9.86 -1.73 5.49
C PRO A 93 -9.06 -0.58 6.08
N ILE A 94 -8.03 -0.19 5.37
CA ILE A 94 -7.20 0.96 5.74
C ILE A 94 -7.22 1.99 4.61
N ARG A 95 -6.83 3.22 4.94
CA ARG A 95 -6.61 4.30 4.00
C ARG A 95 -5.20 4.83 4.20
N VAL A 96 -4.62 5.38 3.15
CA VAL A 96 -3.23 5.85 3.18
C VAL A 96 -3.17 7.27 2.63
N ARG A 97 -2.36 8.12 3.25
CA ARG A 97 -2.11 9.47 2.75
C ARG A 97 -0.65 9.84 2.94
N LYS A 98 -0.17 10.79 2.14
CA LYS A 98 1.18 11.31 2.31
C LYS A 98 1.25 12.09 3.62
N VAL A 99 2.40 12.02 4.27
CA VAL A 99 2.67 12.86 5.43
C VAL A 99 2.82 14.29 4.95
N GLN A 100 2.17 15.21 5.63
CA GLN A 100 2.30 16.63 5.33
C GLN A 100 3.66 17.10 5.83
N LYS A 101 4.41 17.74 4.95
CA LYS A 101 5.70 18.32 5.30
C LYS A 101 5.65 19.83 5.23
#